data_7c46b96516b5339735bbe7c07383443a
#
_entry.id   7c46b96516b5339735bbe7c07383443a
#
_cell.length_a   1.000
_cell.length_b   1.000
_cell.length_c   1.000
_cell.angle_alpha   90.00
_cell.angle_beta   90.00
_cell.angle_gamma   90.00
#
_symmetry.space_group_name_H-M   'P 1'
#
loop_
_entity.id
_entity.type
_entity.pdbx_description
1 polymer ?
#
loop_
_entity_poly.entity_id
_entity_poly.type
_entity_poly.pdbx_seq_one_letter_code
_entity_poly.pdbx_strand_id
1 'polypeptide(L)'
;VGAIGTLATAARSSLVELISGEFGSESLKNIMEEIVAVGKSEGVKFPIGVVEEKFNSAIDEAEEFKSSLQYDFNNHKPLELDDILGTVVRIAKKNDIPTPASTILMSVLEKYKKGTK
;
A
#
# COMPACT_ATOMS: atom_id res chain seq x y z
N VAL A 1 -4.04 -5.08 -2.91
CA VAL A 1 -4.33 -4.00 -3.86
C VAL A 1 -4.03 -2.65 -3.24
N GLY A 2 -4.47 -2.41 -2.02
CA GLY A 2 -4.23 -1.13 -1.35
C GLY A 2 -2.75 -0.79 -1.19
N ALA A 3 -1.92 -1.76 -0.80
CA ALA A 3 -0.49 -1.54 -0.63
C ALA A 3 0.19 -1.15 -1.93
N ILE A 4 -0.13 -1.87 -3.00
CA ILE A 4 0.47 -1.67 -4.32
C ILE A 4 0.14 -0.28 -4.86
N GLY A 5 -1.15 0.04 -4.90
CA GLY A 5 -1.59 1.32 -5.44
C GLY A 5 -1.10 2.51 -4.64
N THR A 6 -1.12 2.39 -3.31
CA THR A 6 -0.68 3.46 -2.42
C THR A 6 0.81 3.73 -2.58
N LEU A 7 1.63 2.68 -2.58
CA LEU A 7 3.07 2.83 -2.71
C LEU A 7 3.47 3.39 -4.08
N ALA A 8 2.89 2.86 -5.16
CA ALA A 8 3.17 3.33 -6.52
C ALA A 8 2.78 4.81 -6.67
N THR A 9 1.66 5.22 -6.08
CA THR A 9 1.22 6.60 -6.10
C THR A 9 2.22 7.51 -5.39
N ALA A 10 2.63 7.13 -4.18
CA ALA A 10 3.59 7.92 -3.41
C ALA A 10 4.93 8.05 -4.13
N ALA A 11 5.38 6.98 -4.77
CA ALA A 11 6.65 6.95 -5.49
C ALA A 11 6.56 7.64 -6.85
N ARG A 12 5.36 7.94 -7.32
CA ARG A 12 5.10 8.50 -8.65
C ARG A 12 5.73 7.66 -9.75
N SER A 13 5.59 6.35 -9.60
CA SER A 13 6.18 5.40 -10.54
C SER A 13 5.17 4.36 -10.98
N SER A 14 5.48 3.68 -12.08
CA SER A 14 4.71 2.51 -12.47
C SER A 14 5.05 1.37 -11.51
N LEU A 15 4.21 0.35 -11.48
CA LEU A 15 4.48 -0.82 -10.67
C LEU A 15 5.75 -1.53 -11.15
N VAL A 16 5.98 -1.56 -12.46
CA VAL A 16 7.20 -2.15 -13.03
C VAL A 16 8.45 -1.47 -12.48
N GLU A 17 8.48 -0.13 -12.50
CA GLU A 17 9.61 0.62 -11.98
C GLU A 17 9.81 0.37 -10.48
N LEU A 18 8.71 0.35 -9.73
CA LEU A 18 8.76 0.15 -8.30
C LEU A 18 9.33 -1.22 -7.94
N ILE A 19 8.85 -2.27 -8.59
CA ILE A 19 9.28 -3.65 -8.32
C ILE A 19 10.73 -3.88 -8.76
N SER A 20 11.16 -3.20 -9.81
CA SER A 20 12.53 -3.33 -10.32
C SER A 20 13.57 -2.72 -9.38
N GLY A 21 13.15 -1.83 -8.49
CA GLY A 21 14.06 -1.22 -7.51
C GLY A 21 14.24 -2.09 -6.29
N GLU A 22 15.46 -2.15 -5.77
CA GLU A 22 15.77 -2.89 -4.54
C GLU A 22 14.88 -2.46 -3.37
N PHE A 23 14.81 -1.16 -3.16
CA PHE A 23 14.07 -0.63 -2.01
C PHE A 23 12.57 -0.61 -2.23
N GLY A 24 12.13 -0.50 -3.48
CA GLY A 24 10.71 -0.55 -3.81
C GLY A 24 10.11 -1.92 -3.54
N SER A 25 10.79 -2.98 -3.95
CA SER A 25 10.35 -4.35 -3.69
C SER A 25 10.28 -4.65 -2.21
N GLU A 26 11.31 -4.27 -1.46
CA GLU A 26 11.37 -4.48 -0.02
C GLU A 26 10.26 -3.73 0.70
N SER A 27 10.05 -2.47 0.33
CA SER A 27 9.00 -1.64 0.93
C SER A 27 7.61 -2.24 0.68
N LEU A 28 7.36 -2.72 -0.52
CA LEU A 28 6.08 -3.34 -0.85
C LEU A 28 5.83 -4.58 0.01
N LYS A 29 6.83 -5.44 0.16
CA LYS A 29 6.71 -6.61 1.03
C LYS A 29 6.45 -6.23 2.48
N ASN A 30 7.16 -5.23 2.99
CA ASN A 30 7.00 -4.77 4.36
C ASN A 30 5.58 -4.26 4.61
N ILE A 31 5.03 -3.50 3.68
CA ILE A 31 3.66 -3.01 3.79
C ILE A 31 2.67 -4.18 3.78
N MET A 32 2.87 -5.15 2.90
CA MET A 32 2.02 -6.34 2.84
C MET A 32 2.05 -7.13 4.15
N GLU A 33 3.24 -7.28 4.75
CA GLU A 33 3.38 -7.96 6.02
C GLU A 33 2.67 -7.23 7.15
N GLU A 34 2.73 -5.90 7.14
CA GLU A 34 2.00 -5.09 8.12
C GLU A 34 0.49 -5.26 7.98
N ILE A 35 -0.01 -5.27 6.76
CA ILE A 35 -1.44 -5.47 6.50
C ILE A 35 -1.89 -6.84 7.02
N VAL A 36 -1.10 -7.87 6.77
CA VAL A 36 -1.40 -9.22 7.25
C VAL A 36 -1.39 -9.26 8.78
N ALA A 37 -0.40 -8.64 9.42
CA ALA A 37 -0.33 -8.60 10.88
C ALA A 37 -1.56 -7.92 11.48
N VAL A 38 -1.99 -6.82 10.91
CA VAL A 38 -3.20 -6.12 11.37
C VAL A 38 -4.44 -6.98 11.16
N GLY A 39 -4.56 -7.63 10.02
CA GLY A 39 -5.67 -8.53 9.74
C GLY A 39 -5.74 -9.67 10.76
N LYS A 40 -4.59 -10.26 11.08
CA LYS A 40 -4.53 -11.32 12.09
C LYS A 40 -4.97 -10.82 13.46
N SER A 41 -4.63 -9.59 13.83
CA SER A 41 -5.05 -9.01 15.10
C SER A 41 -6.56 -8.83 15.18
N GLU A 42 -7.24 -8.74 14.02
CA GLU A 42 -8.71 -8.64 13.94
C GLU A 42 -9.38 -10.00 13.70
N GLY A 43 -8.63 -11.09 13.78
CA GLY A 43 -9.18 -12.43 13.65
C GLY A 43 -9.22 -12.99 12.23
N VAL A 44 -8.66 -12.28 11.27
CA VAL A 44 -8.58 -12.78 9.89
C VAL A 44 -7.54 -13.88 9.80
N LYS A 45 -7.89 -14.96 9.14
CA LYS A 45 -6.98 -16.09 8.90
C LYS A 45 -6.40 -15.99 7.49
N PHE A 46 -5.09 -16.07 7.39
CA PHE A 46 -4.40 -16.02 6.11
C PHE A 46 -3.69 -17.35 5.85
N PRO A 47 -3.61 -17.80 4.59
CA PRO A 47 -2.80 -18.96 4.23
C PRO A 47 -1.33 -18.70 4.53
N ILE A 48 -0.58 -19.76 4.83
CA ILE A 48 0.87 -19.67 4.98
C ILE A 48 1.45 -19.17 3.64
N GLY A 49 2.36 -18.19 3.72
CA GLY A 49 3.00 -17.65 2.51
C GLY A 49 2.16 -16.67 1.72
N VAL A 50 1.08 -16.11 2.33
CA VAL A 50 0.20 -15.17 1.64
C VAL A 50 0.95 -13.95 1.09
N VAL A 51 1.91 -13.41 1.84
CA VAL A 51 2.66 -12.23 1.39
C VAL A 51 3.48 -12.57 0.15
N GLU A 52 4.19 -13.71 0.17
CA GLU A 52 4.98 -14.14 -0.99
C GLU A 52 4.10 -14.36 -2.21
N GLU A 53 2.96 -15.00 -2.03
CA GLU A 53 2.01 -15.24 -3.11
C GLU A 53 1.51 -13.94 -3.72
N LYS A 54 1.09 -13.00 -2.88
CA LYS A 54 0.57 -11.71 -3.36
C LYS A 54 1.65 -10.87 -4.01
N PHE A 55 2.86 -10.91 -3.47
CA PHE A 55 3.98 -10.19 -4.07
C PHE A 55 4.32 -10.75 -5.44
N ASN A 56 4.37 -12.08 -5.59
CA ASN A 56 4.65 -12.71 -6.87
C ASN A 56 3.54 -12.42 -7.89
N SER A 57 2.28 -12.38 -7.45
CA SER A 57 1.17 -12.00 -8.33
C SER A 57 1.34 -10.56 -8.82
N ALA A 58 1.80 -9.66 -7.96
CA ALA A 58 2.05 -8.28 -8.34
C ALA A 58 3.14 -8.18 -9.40
N ILE A 59 4.20 -8.98 -9.27
CA ILE A 59 5.27 -9.02 -10.27
C ILE A 59 4.72 -9.47 -11.62
N ASP A 60 3.92 -10.52 -11.64
CA ASP A 60 3.36 -11.09 -12.88
C ASP A 60 2.42 -10.11 -13.58
N GLU A 61 1.73 -9.27 -12.84
CA GLU A 61 0.73 -8.35 -13.38
C GLU A 61 1.23 -6.91 -13.49
N ALA A 62 2.51 -6.67 -13.21
CA ALA A 62 3.05 -5.32 -13.07
C ALA A 62 2.85 -4.43 -14.29
N GLU A 63 3.00 -4.97 -15.49
CA GLU A 63 2.87 -4.18 -16.72
C GLU A 63 1.45 -3.70 -16.97
N GLU A 64 0.48 -4.46 -16.51
CA GLU A 64 -0.95 -4.14 -16.72
C GLU A 64 -1.59 -3.43 -15.53
N PHE A 65 -0.85 -3.30 -14.42
CA PHE A 65 -1.41 -2.73 -13.20
C PHE A 65 -1.79 -1.27 -13.36
N LYS A 66 -3.02 -0.95 -12.95
CA LYS A 66 -3.51 0.42 -12.89
C LYS A 66 -4.23 0.62 -11.57
N SER A 67 -4.03 1.77 -10.94
CA SER A 67 -4.63 2.10 -9.66
C SER A 67 -5.51 3.34 -9.79
N SER A 68 -6.73 3.27 -9.24
CA SER A 68 -7.61 4.44 -9.21
C SER A 68 -7.01 5.55 -8.35
N LEU A 69 -6.31 5.18 -7.27
CA LEU A 69 -5.63 6.15 -6.41
C LEU A 69 -4.56 6.92 -7.18
N GLN A 70 -3.74 6.21 -7.97
CA GLN A 70 -2.70 6.83 -8.77
C GLN A 70 -3.29 7.73 -9.86
N TYR A 71 -4.38 7.28 -10.47
CA TYR A 71 -5.10 8.10 -11.44
C TYR A 71 -5.57 9.40 -10.81
N ASP A 72 -6.23 9.33 -9.65
CA ASP A 72 -6.71 10.50 -8.95
C ASP A 72 -5.58 11.45 -8.57
N PHE A 73 -4.47 10.90 -8.08
CA PHE A 73 -3.29 11.70 -7.73
C PHE A 73 -2.74 12.45 -8.94
N ASN A 74 -2.57 11.74 -10.08
CA ASN A 74 -2.03 12.32 -11.30
C ASN A 74 -2.96 13.38 -11.90
N ASN A 75 -4.25 13.30 -11.61
CA ASN A 75 -5.24 14.25 -12.09
C ASN A 75 -5.65 15.27 -11.03
N HIS A 76 -4.87 15.39 -9.97
CA HIS A 76 -5.05 16.38 -8.89
C HIS A 76 -6.40 16.25 -8.17
N LYS A 77 -6.94 15.03 -8.13
CA LYS A 77 -8.21 14.75 -7.44
C LYS A 77 -7.97 14.37 -5.99
N PRO A 78 -8.98 14.55 -5.12
CA PRO A 78 -8.88 14.08 -3.73
C PRO A 78 -8.63 12.58 -3.67
N LEU A 79 -7.86 12.15 -2.67
CA LEU A 79 -7.45 10.76 -2.52
C LEU A 79 -8.31 10.02 -1.47
N GLU A 80 -8.70 8.79 -1.81
CA GLU A 80 -9.48 7.91 -0.92
C GLU A 80 -8.56 7.13 0.02
N LEU A 81 -7.84 7.85 0.86
CA LEU A 81 -6.82 7.23 1.73
C LEU A 81 -7.39 6.38 2.85
N ASP A 82 -8.54 6.79 3.41
CA ASP A 82 -9.15 6.07 4.53
C ASP A 82 -9.72 4.72 4.15
N ASP A 83 -10.16 4.57 2.90
CA ASP A 83 -10.69 3.31 2.40
C ASP A 83 -9.61 2.35 1.91
N ILE A 84 -8.35 2.74 2.04
CA ILE A 84 -7.22 1.95 1.58
C ILE A 84 -6.33 1.66 2.79
N LEU A 85 -5.10 2.10 2.74
CA LEU A 85 -4.11 1.81 3.78
C LEU A 85 -4.38 2.56 5.08
N GLY A 86 -5.06 3.71 5.00
CA GLY A 86 -5.39 4.51 6.17
C GLY A 86 -6.19 3.74 7.23
N THR A 87 -7.17 2.96 6.80
CA THR A 87 -7.97 2.14 7.70
C THR A 87 -7.09 1.11 8.41
N VAL A 88 -6.16 0.49 7.67
CA VAL A 88 -5.23 -0.49 8.24
C VAL A 88 -4.38 0.13 9.35
N VAL A 89 -3.84 1.33 9.11
CA VAL A 89 -3.01 2.04 10.10
C VAL A 89 -3.82 2.38 11.35
N ARG A 90 -5.06 2.81 11.19
CA ARG A 90 -5.92 3.14 12.34
C ARG A 90 -6.23 1.93 13.21
N ILE A 91 -6.55 0.80 12.56
CA ILE A 91 -6.80 -0.45 13.28
C ILE A 91 -5.52 -0.91 13.98
N ALA A 92 -4.38 -0.76 13.33
CA ALA A 92 -3.09 -1.11 13.91
C ALA A 92 -2.83 -0.35 15.22
N LYS A 93 -3.10 0.95 15.22
CA LYS A 93 -2.94 1.76 16.44
C LYS A 93 -3.86 1.30 17.55
N LYS A 94 -5.10 0.98 17.22
CA LYS A 94 -6.07 0.48 18.18
C LYS A 94 -5.61 -0.83 18.80
N ASN A 95 -4.99 -1.69 18.02
CA ASN A 95 -4.57 -3.03 18.45
C ASN A 95 -3.10 -3.12 18.86
N ASP A 96 -2.41 -1.98 18.94
CA ASP A 96 -0.97 -1.91 19.29
C ASP A 96 -0.09 -2.75 18.35
N ILE A 97 -0.40 -2.74 17.06
CA ILE A 97 0.40 -3.42 16.05
C ILE A 97 1.31 -2.40 15.36
N PRO A 98 2.63 -2.60 15.33
CA PRO A 98 3.53 -1.67 14.65
C PRO A 98 3.33 -1.71 13.13
N THR A 99 3.17 -0.54 12.52
CA THR A 99 3.07 -0.42 11.06
C THR A 99 3.92 0.76 10.58
N PRO A 100 5.24 0.71 10.79
CA PRO A 100 6.09 1.86 10.44
C PRO A 100 6.09 2.17 8.94
N ALA A 101 6.17 1.17 8.08
CA ALA A 101 6.18 1.41 6.64
C ALA A 101 4.88 2.02 6.16
N SER A 102 3.75 1.46 6.58
CA SER A 102 2.43 1.96 6.20
C SER A 102 2.19 3.37 6.73
N THR A 103 2.62 3.65 7.95
CA THR A 103 2.43 4.96 8.58
C THR A 103 3.23 6.04 7.85
N ILE A 104 4.49 5.76 7.51
CA ILE A 104 5.32 6.69 6.75
C ILE A 104 4.69 6.98 5.40
N LEU A 105 4.23 5.93 4.72
CA LEU A 105 3.61 6.06 3.42
C LEU A 105 2.36 6.95 3.49
N MET A 106 1.53 6.75 4.52
CA MET A 106 0.36 7.59 4.72
C MET A 106 0.73 9.05 4.97
N SER A 107 1.82 9.28 5.71
CA SER A 107 2.25 10.66 5.99
C SER A 107 2.70 11.39 4.73
N VAL A 108 3.23 10.67 3.75
CA VAL A 108 3.62 11.24 2.47
C VAL A 108 2.40 11.69 1.67
N LEU A 109 1.32 10.91 1.74
CA LEU A 109 0.13 11.17 0.92
C LEU A 109 -0.95 12.01 1.59
N GLU A 110 -0.97 12.09 2.93
CA GLU A 110 -2.09 12.75 3.61
C GLU A 110 -2.24 14.23 3.25
N LYS A 111 -1.16 14.90 2.91
CA LYS A 111 -1.23 16.30 2.49
C LYS A 111 -1.94 16.48 1.15
N TYR A 112 -2.14 15.40 0.42
CA TYR A 112 -2.83 15.41 -0.86
C TYR A 112 -4.27 14.89 -0.78
N LYS A 113 -4.83 14.74 0.41
CA LYS A 113 -6.19 14.22 0.58
C LYS A 113 -7.23 15.02 -0.22
N LYS A 114 -7.02 16.32 -0.34
CA LYS A 114 -7.95 17.20 -1.06
C LYS A 114 -7.49 17.50 -2.49
N GLY A 115 -6.49 16.77 -2.97
CA GLY A 115 -5.92 16.97 -4.29
C GLY A 115 -4.51 17.53 -4.22
N THR A 116 -3.81 17.55 -5.35
CA THR A 116 -2.40 17.93 -5.43
C THR A 116 -2.17 19.39 -5.78
N LYS A 117 -3.17 20.17 -5.76
CA LYS A 117 -3.04 21.57 -6.10
C LYS A 117 -2.97 22.47 -4.93
#